data_08fd8d9cb0d3ef21f612364c619ec6b4
#
_entry.id   08fd8d9cb0d3ef21f612364c619ec6b4
#
_cell.length_a   1.000
_cell.length_b   1.000
_cell.length_c   1.000
_cell.angle_alpha   90.00
_cell.angle_beta   90.00
_cell.angle_gamma   90.00
#
_symmetry.space_group_name_H-M   'P 1'
#
loop_
_entity.id
_entity.type
_entity.pdbx_description
1 polymer ?
#
loop_
_entity_poly.entity_id
_entity_poly.type
_entity_poly.pdbx_seq_one_letter_code
_entity_poly.pdbx_strand_id
1 'polypeptide(L)'
;MTDTPPMVTPMPKPAEVRVLLFSASLRTDSLNTRLARLARSVLETARATVDWATMSEFDGPSYNQDLETGSGFPPGPRELHRRLEACDAFVIATPEYNASMPGHLKNAIDWVSRIRPQPFNARHGLLLSASPSMAGGNRGLWSLRMPLEHLGARVFPDMFSLAQAHKAFGENGGLADSLLAKRFEENLGAFLDLVEAAKHYPCIKKAWVEFLGEPGGEAVGRVEAA
;
A
#
# COMPACT_ATOMS: atom_id res chain seq x y z
N MET A 1 -53.25 -8.70 -11.75
CA MET A 1 -51.91 -8.09 -11.77
C MET A 1 -51.00 -8.99 -10.94
N THR A 2 -50.18 -9.78 -11.61
CA THR A 2 -49.22 -10.70 -10.93
C THR A 2 -47.99 -9.88 -10.56
N ASP A 3 -47.87 -9.62 -9.27
CA ASP A 3 -46.72 -8.93 -8.69
C ASP A 3 -45.52 -9.88 -8.72
N THR A 4 -44.71 -9.80 -9.77
CA THR A 4 -43.48 -10.58 -9.87
C THR A 4 -42.42 -9.86 -9.02
N PRO A 5 -41.88 -10.49 -7.96
CA PRO A 5 -40.87 -9.84 -7.13
C PRO A 5 -39.64 -9.47 -7.99
N PRO A 6 -38.98 -8.34 -7.71
CA PRO A 6 -37.81 -7.93 -8.45
C PRO A 6 -36.73 -9.00 -8.37
N MET A 7 -36.16 -9.36 -9.53
CA MET A 7 -35.00 -10.28 -9.57
C MET A 7 -33.84 -9.66 -8.82
N VAL A 8 -33.50 -10.26 -7.67
CA VAL A 8 -32.30 -9.91 -6.93
C VAL A 8 -31.12 -10.48 -7.72
N THR A 9 -30.33 -9.62 -8.35
CA THR A 9 -29.08 -10.04 -8.98
C THR A 9 -28.18 -10.63 -7.90
N PRO A 10 -27.69 -11.87 -8.04
CA PRO A 10 -26.82 -12.46 -7.04
C PRO A 10 -25.57 -11.59 -6.87
N MET A 11 -25.22 -11.29 -5.61
CA MET A 11 -23.97 -10.58 -5.30
C MET A 11 -22.78 -11.30 -5.94
N PRO A 12 -21.87 -10.61 -6.60
CA PRO A 12 -20.68 -11.25 -7.14
C PRO A 12 -19.91 -11.94 -6.02
N LYS A 13 -19.29 -13.08 -6.32
CA LYS A 13 -18.43 -13.76 -5.35
C LYS A 13 -17.30 -12.83 -4.95
N PRO A 14 -16.90 -12.81 -3.64
CA PRO A 14 -15.75 -12.03 -3.19
C PRO A 14 -14.54 -12.31 -4.08
N ALA A 15 -13.93 -11.25 -4.60
CA ALA A 15 -12.73 -11.38 -5.40
C ALA A 15 -11.51 -11.56 -4.48
N GLU A 16 -10.60 -12.47 -4.81
CA GLU A 16 -9.33 -12.59 -4.11
C GLU A 16 -8.55 -11.27 -4.23
N VAL A 17 -8.17 -10.69 -3.08
CA VAL A 17 -7.35 -9.48 -3.02
C VAL A 17 -5.91 -9.84 -2.73
N ARG A 18 -4.98 -9.42 -3.59
CA ARG A 18 -3.53 -9.61 -3.42
C ARG A 18 -2.90 -8.33 -2.90
N VAL A 19 -2.22 -8.43 -1.77
CA VAL A 19 -1.63 -7.28 -1.06
C VAL A 19 -0.12 -7.46 -0.94
N LEU A 20 0.66 -6.55 -1.50
CA LEU A 20 2.07 -6.41 -1.16
C LEU A 20 2.18 -5.73 0.21
N LEU A 21 2.76 -6.40 1.19
CA LEU A 21 2.94 -5.87 2.55
C LEU A 21 4.40 -5.88 2.95
N PHE A 22 4.94 -4.74 3.36
CA PHE A 22 6.29 -4.66 3.90
C PHE A 22 6.46 -3.56 4.96
N SER A 23 7.49 -3.75 5.78
CA SER A 23 7.97 -2.69 6.68
C SER A 23 9.13 -1.96 6.03
N ALA A 24 9.05 -0.63 5.97
CA ALA A 24 10.14 0.22 5.48
C ALA A 24 11.27 0.41 6.50
N SER A 25 11.32 -0.37 7.56
CA SER A 25 12.40 -0.31 8.55
C SER A 25 13.47 -1.37 8.26
N LEU A 26 14.73 -0.96 8.29
CA LEU A 26 15.88 -1.86 8.17
C LEU A 26 16.33 -2.46 9.52
N ARG A 27 15.72 -2.03 10.65
CA ARG A 27 16.08 -2.53 11.97
C ARG A 27 15.47 -3.89 12.23
N THR A 28 16.26 -4.80 12.85
CA THR A 28 15.82 -6.15 13.22
C THR A 28 14.62 -6.12 14.17
N ASP A 29 14.67 -5.32 15.23
CA ASP A 29 13.60 -5.21 16.24
C ASP A 29 12.75 -3.95 16.03
N SER A 30 12.24 -3.80 14.82
CA SER A 30 11.44 -2.64 14.45
C SER A 30 10.00 -2.74 14.94
N LEU A 31 9.49 -1.70 15.57
CA LEU A 31 8.08 -1.56 15.92
C LEU A 31 7.20 -1.54 14.65
N ASN A 32 7.70 -0.99 13.55
CA ASN A 32 7.00 -1.01 12.27
C ASN A 32 6.95 -2.42 11.67
N THR A 33 7.99 -3.23 11.83
CA THR A 33 7.96 -4.63 11.43
C THR A 33 7.00 -5.45 12.28
N ARG A 34 6.89 -5.16 13.59
CA ARG A 34 5.89 -5.77 14.47
C ARG A 34 4.48 -5.39 14.02
N LEU A 35 4.22 -4.12 13.72
CA LEU A 35 2.93 -3.65 13.23
C LEU A 35 2.58 -4.28 11.86
N ALA A 36 3.54 -4.38 10.95
CA ALA A 36 3.35 -5.04 9.66
C ALA A 36 3.01 -6.53 9.81
N ARG A 37 3.66 -7.25 10.74
CA ARG A 37 3.32 -8.66 11.03
C ARG A 37 1.88 -8.81 11.58
N LEU A 38 1.46 -7.88 12.44
CA LEU A 38 0.09 -7.87 12.94
C LEU A 38 -0.90 -7.59 11.78
N ALA A 39 -0.58 -6.61 10.93
CA ALA A 39 -1.38 -6.33 9.73
C ALA A 39 -1.48 -7.56 8.81
N ARG A 40 -0.38 -8.29 8.61
CA ARG A 40 -0.37 -9.54 7.85
C ARG A 40 -1.38 -10.55 8.41
N SER A 41 -1.34 -10.80 9.72
CA SER A 41 -2.26 -11.74 10.36
C SER A 41 -3.73 -11.36 10.17
N VAL A 42 -4.05 -10.06 10.30
CA VAL A 42 -5.43 -9.56 10.09
C VAL A 42 -5.84 -9.72 8.62
N LEU A 43 -5.00 -9.33 7.67
CA LEU A 43 -5.28 -9.45 6.23
C LEU A 43 -5.48 -10.91 5.80
N GLU A 44 -4.63 -11.83 6.25
CA GLU A 44 -4.75 -13.26 5.96
C GLU A 44 -6.02 -13.88 6.59
N THR A 45 -6.40 -13.43 7.79
CA THR A 45 -7.68 -13.84 8.43
C THR A 45 -8.88 -13.34 7.62
N ALA A 46 -8.78 -12.14 7.03
CA ALA A 46 -9.78 -11.58 6.13
C ALA A 46 -9.69 -12.13 4.69
N ARG A 47 -8.91 -13.21 4.47
CA ARG A 47 -8.76 -13.95 3.20
C ARG A 47 -8.05 -13.18 2.08
N ALA A 48 -7.25 -12.17 2.40
CA ALA A 48 -6.34 -11.59 1.43
C ALA A 48 -5.12 -12.50 1.24
N THR A 49 -4.62 -12.56 0.02
CA THR A 49 -3.32 -13.18 -0.27
C THR A 49 -2.23 -12.14 -0.05
N VAL A 50 -1.37 -12.36 0.95
CA VAL A 50 -0.32 -11.41 1.32
C VAL A 50 1.04 -11.81 0.75
N ASP A 51 1.58 -10.98 -0.12
CA ASP A 51 2.98 -11.02 -0.54
C ASP A 51 3.82 -10.23 0.47
N TRP A 52 4.46 -10.97 1.39
CA TRP A 52 5.32 -10.38 2.41
C TRP A 52 6.71 -10.08 1.86
N ALA A 53 7.19 -8.86 2.10
CA ALA A 53 8.54 -8.45 1.75
C ALA A 53 9.25 -7.72 2.90
N THR A 54 10.55 -7.56 2.75
CA THR A 54 11.39 -6.72 3.61
C THR A 54 11.97 -5.56 2.82
N MET A 55 12.25 -4.43 3.47
CA MET A 55 12.80 -3.25 2.79
C MET A 55 14.15 -3.54 2.11
N SER A 56 14.95 -4.46 2.66
CA SER A 56 16.24 -4.86 2.09
C SER A 56 16.13 -5.53 0.71
N GLU A 57 14.99 -6.12 0.37
CA GLU A 57 14.74 -6.69 -0.96
C GLU A 57 14.59 -5.60 -2.04
N PHE A 58 14.28 -4.38 -1.61
CA PHE A 58 14.04 -3.23 -2.49
C PHE A 58 15.16 -2.20 -2.47
N ASP A 59 16.27 -2.53 -1.81
CA ASP A 59 17.42 -1.64 -1.67
C ASP A 59 18.15 -1.42 -3.01
N GLY A 60 18.75 -0.25 -3.13
CA GLY A 60 19.53 0.13 -4.29
C GLY A 60 20.37 1.38 -4.01
N PRO A 61 21.34 1.69 -4.88
CA PRO A 61 22.13 2.90 -4.76
C PRO A 61 21.23 4.13 -4.77
N SER A 62 21.72 5.25 -4.27
CA SER A 62 21.00 6.53 -4.43
C SER A 62 20.65 6.76 -5.89
N TYR A 63 19.40 7.16 -6.15
CA TYR A 63 18.96 7.42 -7.50
C TYR A 63 19.88 8.43 -8.20
N ASN A 64 20.31 8.05 -9.38
CA ASN A 64 21.12 8.88 -10.26
C ASN A 64 20.75 8.54 -11.71
N GLN A 65 20.41 9.55 -12.49
CA GLN A 65 20.01 9.40 -13.89
C GLN A 65 21.14 8.82 -14.75
N ASP A 66 22.40 9.12 -14.44
CA ASP A 66 23.53 8.55 -15.18
C ASP A 66 23.64 7.03 -14.97
N LEU A 67 23.34 6.55 -13.76
CA LEU A 67 23.26 5.11 -13.49
C LEU A 67 22.09 4.48 -14.23
N GLU A 68 20.91 5.12 -14.22
CA GLU A 68 19.75 4.66 -14.97
C GLU A 68 20.06 4.49 -16.45
N THR A 69 20.71 5.51 -17.05
CA THR A 69 21.03 5.53 -18.47
C THR A 69 22.15 4.54 -18.83
N GLY A 70 23.17 4.44 -17.99
CA GLY A 70 24.36 3.63 -18.27
C GLY A 70 24.21 2.15 -17.90
N SER A 71 23.56 1.85 -16.77
CA SER A 71 23.49 0.50 -16.20
C SER A 71 22.07 -0.04 -16.08
N GLY A 72 21.07 0.79 -16.32
CA GLY A 72 19.65 0.46 -16.14
C GLY A 72 19.23 0.42 -14.67
N PHE A 73 18.11 -0.22 -14.41
CA PHE A 73 17.52 -0.27 -13.07
C PHE A 73 18.18 -1.30 -12.17
N PRO A 74 18.51 -0.95 -10.91
CA PRO A 74 19.04 -1.90 -9.94
C PRO A 74 18.07 -3.04 -9.62
N PRO A 75 18.56 -4.20 -9.12
CA PRO A 75 17.71 -5.36 -8.81
C PRO A 75 16.59 -5.08 -7.81
N GLY A 76 16.87 -4.34 -6.72
CA GLY A 76 15.88 -4.06 -5.69
C GLY A 76 14.68 -3.24 -6.20
N PRO A 77 14.87 -2.11 -6.87
CA PRO A 77 13.78 -1.38 -7.54
C PRO A 77 13.00 -2.21 -8.57
N ARG A 78 13.68 -3.07 -9.35
CA ARG A 78 12.98 -3.98 -10.28
C ARG A 78 12.09 -4.97 -9.54
N GLU A 79 12.55 -5.48 -8.41
CA GLU A 79 11.77 -6.41 -7.60
C GLU A 79 10.55 -5.72 -6.99
N LEU A 80 10.69 -4.48 -6.48
CA LEU A 80 9.56 -3.72 -5.99
C LEU A 80 8.54 -3.44 -7.10
N HIS A 81 9.01 -3.05 -8.29
CA HIS A 81 8.15 -2.86 -9.47
C HIS A 81 7.36 -4.13 -9.78
N ARG A 82 8.06 -5.27 -9.92
CA ARG A 82 7.45 -6.57 -10.23
C ARG A 82 6.36 -6.97 -9.24
N ARG A 83 6.61 -6.78 -7.93
CA ARG A 83 5.62 -7.10 -6.88
C ARG A 83 4.44 -6.15 -6.88
N LEU A 84 4.66 -4.87 -7.12
CA LEU A 84 3.58 -3.89 -7.27
C LEU A 84 2.69 -4.21 -8.47
N GLU A 85 3.26 -4.66 -9.60
CA GLU A 85 2.45 -5.08 -10.75
C GLU A 85 1.63 -6.35 -10.46
N ALA A 86 2.13 -7.25 -9.64
CA ALA A 86 1.48 -8.51 -9.30
C ALA A 86 0.40 -8.38 -8.21
N CYS A 87 0.25 -7.22 -7.57
CA CYS A 87 -0.72 -7.00 -6.49
C CYS A 87 -1.87 -6.07 -6.91
N ASP A 88 -2.98 -6.15 -6.18
CA ASP A 88 -4.11 -5.23 -6.29
C ASP A 88 -3.91 -3.99 -5.41
N ALA A 89 -3.22 -4.18 -4.29
CA ALA A 89 -3.01 -3.16 -3.28
C ALA A 89 -1.65 -3.35 -2.57
N PHE A 90 -1.20 -2.32 -1.86
CA PHE A 90 -0.01 -2.40 -1.02
C PHE A 90 -0.27 -1.84 0.38
N VAL A 91 0.45 -2.36 1.36
CA VAL A 91 0.47 -1.86 2.74
C VAL A 91 1.91 -1.60 3.15
N ILE A 92 2.20 -0.38 3.57
CA ILE A 92 3.55 0.03 3.98
C ILE A 92 3.54 0.47 5.44
N ALA A 93 4.25 -0.26 6.30
CA ALA A 93 4.51 0.17 7.66
C ALA A 93 5.85 0.90 7.74
N THR A 94 5.83 2.22 7.93
CA THR A 94 7.03 3.06 7.82
C THR A 94 7.37 3.79 9.12
N PRO A 95 8.65 3.84 9.53
CA PRO A 95 9.06 4.75 10.59
C PRO A 95 9.03 6.22 10.11
N GLU A 96 8.96 7.12 11.06
CA GLU A 96 9.15 8.55 10.83
C GLU A 96 10.60 8.93 11.18
N TYR A 97 11.34 9.48 10.23
CA TYR A 97 12.67 10.04 10.43
C TYR A 97 12.65 11.55 10.15
N ASN A 98 12.96 12.35 11.16
CA ASN A 98 13.00 13.82 11.01
C ASN A 98 11.71 14.40 10.39
N ALA A 99 10.55 13.98 10.91
CA ALA A 99 9.23 14.38 10.44
C ALA A 99 8.91 14.00 8.98
N SER A 100 9.58 12.98 8.45
CA SER A 100 9.40 12.50 7.07
C SER A 100 9.49 10.98 6.99
N MET A 101 9.24 10.43 5.79
CA MET A 101 9.54 9.04 5.47
C MET A 101 11.05 8.78 5.48
N PRO A 102 11.52 7.53 5.66
CA PRO A 102 12.93 7.18 5.57
C PRO A 102 13.50 7.43 4.17
N GLY A 103 14.75 7.91 4.10
CA GLY A 103 15.41 8.22 2.84
C GLY A 103 15.54 7.03 1.90
N HIS A 104 15.80 5.83 2.42
CA HIS A 104 15.89 4.61 1.62
C HIS A 104 14.52 4.19 1.01
N LEU A 105 13.40 4.44 1.71
CA LEU A 105 12.06 4.25 1.14
C LEU A 105 11.81 5.25 0.02
N LYS A 106 12.15 6.54 0.25
CA LYS A 106 12.04 7.56 -0.79
C LYS A 106 12.88 7.21 -2.01
N ASN A 107 14.12 6.74 -1.80
CA ASN A 107 15.01 6.29 -2.87
C ASN A 107 14.41 5.13 -3.69
N ALA A 108 13.83 4.13 -3.03
CA ALA A 108 13.15 3.03 -3.72
C ALA A 108 11.98 3.52 -4.57
N ILE A 109 11.18 4.47 -4.05
CA ILE A 109 10.08 5.10 -4.79
C ILE A 109 10.63 5.89 -5.99
N ASP A 110 11.72 6.63 -5.84
CA ASP A 110 12.32 7.41 -6.92
C ASP A 110 12.78 6.51 -8.06
N TRP A 111 13.47 5.42 -7.77
CA TRP A 111 13.87 4.43 -8.77
C TRP A 111 12.65 3.80 -9.48
N VAL A 112 11.68 3.32 -8.71
CA VAL A 112 10.50 2.62 -9.24
C VAL A 112 9.64 3.57 -10.08
N SER A 113 9.60 4.84 -9.73
CA SER A 113 8.84 5.86 -10.47
C SER A 113 9.32 6.04 -11.92
N ARG A 114 10.53 5.58 -12.23
CA ARG A 114 11.14 5.64 -13.57
C ARG A 114 10.81 4.43 -14.43
N ILE A 115 10.42 3.30 -13.83
CA ILE A 115 10.12 2.06 -14.55
C ILE A 115 8.71 2.15 -15.15
N ARG A 116 8.55 1.61 -16.36
CA ARG A 116 7.28 1.60 -17.08
C ARG A 116 6.78 0.16 -17.31
N PRO A 117 5.45 -0.07 -17.24
CA PRO A 117 4.40 0.90 -16.84
C PRO A 117 4.55 1.36 -15.39
N GLN A 118 3.97 2.54 -15.03
CA GLN A 118 4.05 3.07 -13.67
C GLN A 118 3.28 2.18 -12.68
N PRO A 119 3.98 1.49 -11.74
CA PRO A 119 3.35 0.41 -10.96
C PRO A 119 2.42 0.91 -9.85
N PHE A 120 2.60 2.15 -9.36
CA PHE A 120 1.71 2.73 -8.36
C PHE A 120 0.37 3.19 -8.94
N ASN A 121 0.35 3.44 -10.25
CA ASN A 121 -0.85 3.96 -10.90
C ASN A 121 -2.00 2.94 -10.81
N ALA A 122 -3.13 3.40 -10.29
CA ALA A 122 -4.33 2.60 -10.03
C ALA A 122 -4.20 1.55 -8.90
N ARG A 123 -3.12 1.52 -8.12
CA ARG A 123 -3.04 0.69 -6.90
C ARG A 123 -3.63 1.42 -5.70
N HIS A 124 -4.25 0.65 -4.81
CA HIS A 124 -4.68 1.15 -3.51
C HIS A 124 -3.55 0.97 -2.50
N GLY A 125 -3.32 1.96 -1.65
CA GLY A 125 -2.27 1.92 -0.64
C GLY A 125 -2.79 2.21 0.75
N LEU A 126 -2.44 1.40 1.75
CA LEU A 126 -2.66 1.70 3.16
C LEU A 126 -1.32 1.97 3.84
N LEU A 127 -1.25 3.06 4.58
CA LEU A 127 -0.03 3.49 5.26
C LEU A 127 -0.17 3.33 6.77
N LEU A 128 0.80 2.64 7.36
CA LEU A 128 0.88 2.35 8.78
C LEU A 128 2.17 2.92 9.36
N SER A 129 2.15 3.34 10.61
CA SER A 129 3.35 3.70 11.35
C SER A 129 3.27 3.31 12.82
N ALA A 130 4.40 2.93 13.40
CA ALA A 130 4.56 2.67 14.81
C ALA A 130 5.78 3.43 15.34
N SER A 131 5.57 4.32 16.30
CA SER A 131 6.63 5.13 16.89
C SER A 131 6.52 5.18 18.42
N PRO A 132 7.66 5.25 19.14
CA PRO A 132 7.64 5.52 20.59
C PRO A 132 7.09 6.92 20.92
N SER A 133 7.03 7.84 19.96
CA SER A 133 6.52 9.21 20.15
C SER A 133 4.99 9.24 20.30
N MET A 134 4.49 10.36 20.83
CA MET A 134 3.04 10.61 20.93
C MET A 134 2.38 10.82 19.55
N ALA A 135 3.15 11.23 18.54
CA ALA A 135 2.64 11.41 17.18
C ALA A 135 2.49 10.09 16.40
N GLY A 136 3.01 8.96 16.94
CA GLY A 136 2.85 7.65 16.30
C GLY A 136 3.50 7.51 14.92
N GLY A 137 4.29 8.50 14.48
CA GLY A 137 4.87 8.53 13.14
C GLY A 137 3.97 9.15 12.06
N ASN A 138 2.94 9.89 12.46
CA ASN A 138 1.93 10.43 11.54
C ASN A 138 2.50 11.38 10.47
N ARG A 139 3.52 12.19 10.81
CA ARG A 139 4.15 13.10 9.85
C ARG A 139 4.88 12.34 8.74
N GLY A 140 5.52 11.21 9.10
CA GLY A 140 6.11 10.28 8.13
C GLY A 140 5.08 9.73 7.14
N LEU A 141 3.87 9.40 7.61
CA LEU A 141 2.78 8.93 6.75
C LEU A 141 2.30 10.03 5.78
N TRP A 142 2.12 11.25 6.26
CA TRP A 142 1.74 12.37 5.39
C TRP A 142 2.82 12.68 4.35
N SER A 143 4.09 12.62 4.73
CA SER A 143 5.18 12.83 3.77
C SER A 143 5.25 11.73 2.70
N LEU A 144 4.91 10.49 3.06
CA LEU A 144 4.87 9.35 2.14
C LEU A 144 3.64 9.38 1.23
N ARG A 145 2.51 9.83 1.74
CA ARG A 145 1.25 9.93 0.98
C ARG A 145 1.42 10.79 -0.27
N MET A 146 2.09 11.92 -0.15
CA MET A 146 2.25 12.89 -1.25
C MET A 146 2.89 12.29 -2.51
N PRO A 147 4.08 11.67 -2.48
CA PRO A 147 4.67 11.06 -3.67
C PRO A 147 3.87 9.88 -4.20
N LEU A 148 3.24 9.07 -3.35
CA LEU A 148 2.44 7.94 -3.80
C LEU A 148 1.19 8.41 -4.57
N GLU A 149 0.47 9.40 -4.07
CA GLU A 149 -0.69 9.98 -4.77
C GLU A 149 -0.26 10.72 -6.04
N HIS A 150 0.89 11.41 -6.01
CA HIS A 150 1.49 12.00 -7.21
C HIS A 150 1.71 10.92 -8.29
N LEU A 151 2.21 9.74 -7.92
CA LEU A 151 2.44 8.62 -8.82
C LEU A 151 1.16 7.84 -9.20
N GLY A 152 -0.02 8.31 -8.78
CA GLY A 152 -1.31 7.75 -9.17
C GLY A 152 -1.86 6.66 -8.25
N ALA A 153 -1.20 6.39 -7.11
CA ALA A 153 -1.76 5.52 -6.08
C ALA A 153 -3.01 6.16 -5.43
N ARG A 154 -3.94 5.33 -5.00
CA ARG A 154 -5.10 5.73 -4.21
C ARG A 154 -4.84 5.40 -2.76
N VAL A 155 -4.27 6.35 -2.03
CA VAL A 155 -3.94 6.12 -0.63
C VAL A 155 -5.22 6.18 0.21
N PHE A 156 -5.44 5.11 0.98
CA PHE A 156 -6.60 5.00 1.87
C PHE A 156 -6.61 6.18 2.87
N PRO A 157 -7.76 6.82 3.07
CA PRO A 157 -7.81 8.06 3.87
C PRO A 157 -7.42 7.87 5.32
N ASP A 158 -7.81 6.75 5.94
CA ASP A 158 -7.56 6.46 7.35
C ASP A 158 -6.22 5.72 7.53
N MET A 159 -5.14 6.48 7.53
CA MET A 159 -3.81 5.98 7.83
C MET A 159 -3.67 5.67 9.33
N PHE A 160 -3.04 4.55 9.69
CA PHE A 160 -2.94 4.13 11.07
C PHE A 160 -1.60 4.50 11.71
N SER A 161 -1.63 5.34 12.74
CA SER A 161 -0.46 5.79 13.53
C SER A 161 -0.51 5.22 14.93
N LEU A 162 0.39 4.29 15.26
CA LEU A 162 0.51 3.71 16.60
C LEU A 162 1.45 4.56 17.48
N ALA A 163 0.86 5.41 18.30
CA ALA A 163 1.59 6.20 19.31
C ALA A 163 2.11 5.31 20.45
N GLN A 164 3.19 5.73 21.08
CA GLN A 164 3.82 5.00 22.23
C GLN A 164 3.97 3.49 21.95
N ALA A 165 4.31 3.14 20.74
CA ALA A 165 4.28 1.77 20.23
C ALA A 165 5.15 0.79 21.06
N HIS A 166 6.16 1.28 21.78
CA HIS A 166 6.98 0.47 22.68
C HIS A 166 6.19 -0.12 23.88
N LYS A 167 5.00 0.42 24.18
CA LYS A 167 4.08 -0.03 25.24
C LYS A 167 2.78 -0.62 24.69
N ALA A 168 2.51 -0.44 23.40
CA ALA A 168 1.22 -0.75 22.81
C ALA A 168 1.05 -2.24 22.46
N PHE A 169 2.14 -2.98 22.33
CA PHE A 169 2.07 -4.41 22.00
C PHE A 169 2.03 -5.27 23.27
N GLY A 170 1.07 -6.19 23.32
CA GLY A 170 0.97 -7.23 24.34
C GLY A 170 1.99 -8.38 24.14
N GLU A 171 2.02 -9.31 25.09
CA GLU A 171 2.92 -10.47 25.07
C GLU A 171 2.66 -11.42 23.89
N ASN A 172 1.41 -11.51 23.44
CA ASN A 172 0.99 -12.31 22.28
C ASN A 172 1.31 -11.65 20.91
N GLY A 173 1.95 -10.48 20.92
CA GLY A 173 2.28 -9.73 19.70
C GLY A 173 1.14 -8.88 19.12
N GLY A 174 -0.09 -9.01 19.65
CA GLY A 174 -1.22 -8.14 19.34
C GLY A 174 -1.14 -6.80 20.06
N LEU A 175 -2.11 -5.90 19.83
CA LEU A 175 -2.23 -4.66 20.59
C LEU A 175 -2.85 -4.96 21.97
N ALA A 176 -2.27 -4.41 23.04
CA ALA A 176 -2.73 -4.64 24.41
C ALA A 176 -4.08 -3.97 24.70
N ASP A 177 -4.33 -2.81 24.11
CA ASP A 177 -5.61 -2.10 24.21
C ASP A 177 -6.60 -2.69 23.21
N SER A 178 -7.71 -3.23 23.71
CA SER A 178 -8.73 -3.90 22.90
C SER A 178 -9.48 -2.98 21.95
N LEU A 179 -9.69 -1.71 22.32
CA LEU A 179 -10.33 -0.73 21.44
C LEU A 179 -9.41 -0.34 20.30
N LEU A 180 -8.13 -0.19 20.59
CA LEU A 180 -7.13 0.09 19.57
C LEU A 180 -6.92 -1.11 18.63
N ALA A 181 -6.94 -2.33 19.16
CA ALA A 181 -6.91 -3.56 18.36
C ALA A 181 -8.11 -3.63 17.41
N LYS A 182 -9.31 -3.43 17.93
CA LYS A 182 -10.53 -3.40 17.13
C LYS A 182 -10.48 -2.34 16.03
N ARG A 183 -10.06 -1.12 16.36
CA ARG A 183 -9.89 -0.03 15.38
C ARG A 183 -8.88 -0.40 14.28
N PHE A 184 -7.79 -1.07 14.64
CA PHE A 184 -6.79 -1.53 13.69
C PHE A 184 -7.36 -2.58 12.72
N GLU A 185 -8.11 -3.55 13.24
CA GLU A 185 -8.77 -4.59 12.45
C GLU A 185 -9.85 -3.99 11.52
N GLU A 186 -10.68 -3.10 12.04
CA GLU A 186 -11.70 -2.39 11.25
C GLU A 186 -11.09 -1.54 10.13
N ASN A 187 -9.97 -0.87 10.38
CA ASN A 187 -9.23 -0.09 9.39
C ASN A 187 -8.73 -0.97 8.23
N LEU A 188 -8.12 -2.10 8.55
CA LEU A 188 -7.65 -3.07 7.54
C LEU A 188 -8.81 -3.72 6.78
N GLY A 189 -9.91 -4.03 7.46
CA GLY A 189 -11.13 -4.57 6.85
C GLY A 189 -11.73 -3.59 5.85
N ALA A 190 -11.94 -2.35 6.26
CA ALA A 190 -12.48 -1.29 5.38
C ALA A 190 -11.57 -1.01 4.17
N PHE A 191 -10.25 -1.10 4.36
CA PHE A 191 -9.31 -1.02 3.25
C PHE A 191 -9.49 -2.18 2.26
N LEU A 192 -9.62 -3.42 2.72
CA LEU A 192 -9.84 -4.58 1.85
C LEU A 192 -11.17 -4.49 1.10
N ASP A 193 -12.24 -4.06 1.77
CA ASP A 193 -13.56 -3.86 1.15
C ASP A 193 -13.47 -2.84 0.01
N LEU A 194 -12.73 -1.74 0.20
CA LEU A 194 -12.50 -0.75 -0.85
C LEU A 194 -11.73 -1.35 -2.03
N VAL A 195 -10.67 -2.13 -1.77
CA VAL A 195 -9.87 -2.77 -2.83
C VAL A 195 -10.72 -3.77 -3.61
N GLU A 196 -11.50 -4.58 -2.92
CA GLU A 196 -12.40 -5.54 -3.53
C GLU A 196 -13.44 -4.85 -4.42
N ALA A 197 -14.09 -3.80 -3.91
CA ALA A 197 -15.05 -3.01 -4.68
C ALA A 197 -14.41 -2.42 -5.95
N ALA A 198 -13.16 -1.98 -5.87
CA ALA A 198 -12.44 -1.44 -7.04
C ALA A 198 -12.11 -2.49 -8.11
N LYS A 199 -12.12 -3.79 -7.78
CA LYS A 199 -11.98 -4.86 -8.78
C LYS A 199 -13.24 -5.03 -9.63
N HIS A 200 -14.40 -4.76 -9.04
CA HIS A 200 -15.69 -4.80 -9.76
C HIS A 200 -15.98 -3.48 -10.49
N TYR A 201 -15.48 -2.37 -9.99
CA TYR A 201 -15.68 -1.04 -10.54
C TYR A 201 -14.34 -0.35 -10.85
N PRO A 202 -13.64 -0.75 -11.93
CA PRO A 202 -12.33 -0.20 -12.25
C PRO A 202 -12.39 1.31 -12.46
N CYS A 203 -11.53 2.02 -11.79
CA CYS A 203 -11.38 3.46 -11.94
C CYS A 203 -10.45 3.82 -13.10
N ILE A 204 -10.67 4.98 -13.71
CA ILE A 204 -9.76 5.53 -14.71
C ILE A 204 -8.38 5.72 -14.11
N LYS A 205 -7.35 5.22 -14.78
CA LYS A 205 -5.95 5.46 -14.42
C LYS A 205 -5.58 6.92 -14.65
N LYS A 206 -4.68 7.46 -13.81
CA LYS A 206 -4.12 8.77 -14.03
C LYS A 206 -3.36 8.80 -15.36
N ALA A 207 -3.69 9.75 -16.23
CA ALA A 207 -2.94 9.96 -17.47
C ALA A 207 -1.62 10.70 -17.16
N TRP A 208 -0.50 10.13 -17.59
CA TRP A 208 0.84 10.67 -17.43
C TRP A 208 1.42 11.18 -18.76
N VAL A 209 0.55 11.50 -19.70
CA VAL A 209 0.91 11.78 -21.10
C VAL A 209 1.89 12.93 -21.24
N GLU A 210 1.74 13.98 -20.42
CA GLU A 210 2.53 15.20 -20.58
C GLU A 210 3.92 15.15 -19.90
N PHE A 211 4.04 14.39 -18.82
CA PHE A 211 5.25 14.40 -18.00
C PHE A 211 6.19 13.23 -18.21
N LEU A 212 5.68 12.08 -18.64
CA LEU A 212 6.43 10.83 -18.66
C LEU A 212 6.44 10.15 -20.02
N GLY A 213 5.82 10.74 -21.06
CA GLY A 213 5.77 10.17 -22.41
C GLY A 213 5.02 8.83 -22.49
N GLU A 214 4.22 8.49 -21.51
CA GLU A 214 3.34 7.32 -21.60
C GLU A 214 2.20 7.63 -22.59
N PRO A 215 1.94 6.76 -23.55
CA PRO A 215 0.75 6.91 -24.39
C PRO A 215 -0.47 6.91 -23.47
N GLY A 216 -1.38 7.87 -23.69
CA GLY A 216 -2.67 7.89 -23.01
C GLY A 216 -3.31 6.52 -23.16
N GLY A 217 -3.50 5.82 -22.02
CA GLY A 217 -4.26 4.57 -22.05
C GLY A 217 -5.64 4.84 -22.65
N GLU A 218 -6.17 3.89 -23.41
CA GLU A 218 -7.56 3.95 -23.83
C GLU A 218 -8.40 4.30 -22.60
N ALA A 219 -9.22 5.34 -22.71
CA ALA A 219 -10.16 5.67 -21.65
C ALA A 219 -10.99 4.41 -21.42
N VAL A 220 -10.74 3.74 -20.30
CA VAL A 220 -11.57 2.60 -19.90
C VAL A 220 -12.94 3.21 -19.58
N GLY A 221 -13.80 3.22 -20.58
CA GLY A 221 -15.19 3.59 -20.39
C GLY A 221 -15.74 2.76 -19.24
N ARG A 222 -16.58 3.33 -18.41
CA ARG A 222 -17.38 2.53 -17.48
C ARG A 222 -18.01 1.42 -18.32
N VAL A 223 -17.64 0.20 -18.03
CA VAL A 223 -18.35 -0.95 -18.61
C VAL A 223 -19.73 -0.89 -17.98
N GLU A 224 -20.68 -0.36 -18.70
CA GLU A 224 -22.07 -0.62 -18.37
C GLU A 224 -22.24 -2.13 -18.51
N ALA A 225 -22.43 -2.78 -17.37
CA ALA A 225 -22.75 -4.19 -17.37
C ALA A 225 -24.10 -4.33 -18.08
N ALA A 226 -24.06 -4.95 -19.25
CA ALA A 226 -25.23 -5.39 -19.96
C ALA A 226 -25.86 -6.60 -19.27
#